data_c5436eb4e2c8e68c9cfe10c546b125a9
#
_entry.id   c5436eb4e2c8e68c9cfe10c546b125a9
#
_cell.length_a   1.000
_cell.length_b   1.000
_cell.length_c   1.000
_cell.angle_alpha   90.00
_cell.angle_beta   90.00
_cell.angle_gamma   90.00
#
_symmetry.space_group_name_H-M   'P 1'
#
loop_
_entity.id
_entity.type
_entity.pdbx_description
1 polymer ?
#
loop_
_entity_poly.entity_id
_entity_poly.type
_entity_poly.pdbx_seq_one_letter_code
_entity_poly.pdbx_strand_id
1 'polypeptide(L)'
;LLRHLNRLIGSDFDPRQWRHRARFDTTASRIEMHLMARQALTVHWPGGERRFEAGEGIHTENSYKWTLPAFEALLRDAGWHDPQHWTDERQAFAVVLAA
;
A
#
# COMPACT_ATOMS: atom_id res chain seq x y z
N LEU A 1 10.97 -0.34 4.95
CA LEU A 1 9.88 -0.13 5.91
C LEU A 1 10.21 -0.65 7.32
N LEU A 2 10.57 -1.93 7.46
CA LEU A 2 10.78 -2.53 8.79
C LEU A 2 11.93 -1.90 9.56
N ARG A 3 13.03 -1.57 8.89
CA ARG A 3 14.15 -0.87 9.54
C ARG A 3 13.76 0.50 10.08
N HIS A 4 12.93 1.20 9.31
CA HIS A 4 12.41 2.50 9.73
C HIS A 4 11.48 2.37 10.93
N LEU A 5 10.58 1.38 10.87
CA LEU A 5 9.67 1.08 11.98
C LEU A 5 10.43 0.72 13.26
N ASN A 6 11.48 -0.10 13.13
CA ASN A 6 12.33 -0.44 14.28
C ASN A 6 12.90 0.80 14.97
N ARG A 7 13.33 1.78 14.17
CA ARG A 7 13.86 3.04 14.72
C ARG A 7 12.78 3.88 15.39
N LEU A 8 11.56 3.88 14.84
CA LEU A 8 10.48 4.70 15.37
C LEU A 8 9.92 4.18 16.69
N ILE A 9 9.75 2.87 16.82
CA ILE A 9 9.05 2.28 17.97
C ILE A 9 9.93 1.35 18.81
N GLY A 10 11.21 1.22 18.48
CA GLY A 10 12.12 0.32 19.21
C GLY A 10 11.83 -1.15 19.01
N SER A 11 11.23 -1.54 17.89
CA SER A 11 10.95 -2.95 17.58
C SER A 11 12.18 -3.67 17.02
N ASP A 12 12.09 -4.99 16.98
CA ASP A 12 13.17 -5.88 16.55
C ASP A 12 12.83 -6.68 15.29
N PHE A 13 12.07 -6.12 14.38
CA PHE A 13 11.85 -6.76 13.08
C PHE A 13 13.18 -7.05 12.39
N ASP A 14 13.37 -8.30 11.95
CA ASP A 14 14.50 -8.65 11.09
C ASP A 14 14.00 -8.75 9.64
N PRO A 15 14.38 -7.82 8.76
CA PRO A 15 13.90 -7.81 7.36
C PRO A 15 14.15 -9.13 6.62
N ARG A 16 15.17 -9.92 7.01
CA ARG A 16 15.49 -11.20 6.38
C ARG A 16 14.45 -12.29 6.66
N GLN A 17 13.63 -12.11 7.70
CA GLN A 17 12.58 -13.05 8.08
C GLN A 17 11.25 -12.78 7.38
N TRP A 18 11.19 -11.74 6.55
CA TRP A 18 9.99 -11.28 5.89
C TRP A 18 10.16 -11.28 4.37
N ARG A 19 9.12 -11.70 3.67
CA ARG A 19 9.06 -11.68 2.21
C ARG A 19 8.01 -10.68 1.76
N HIS A 20 8.39 -9.79 0.85
CA HIS A 20 7.45 -8.87 0.22
C HIS A 20 6.56 -9.62 -0.78
N ARG A 21 5.26 -9.34 -0.73
CA ARG A 21 4.29 -9.86 -1.69
C ARG A 21 3.38 -8.73 -2.17
N ALA A 22 3.31 -8.56 -3.49
CA ALA A 22 2.35 -7.66 -4.13
C ALA A 22 1.22 -8.47 -4.72
N ARG A 23 -0.01 -8.03 -4.54
CA ARG A 23 -1.20 -8.68 -5.06
C ARG A 23 -2.13 -7.64 -5.68
N PHE A 24 -2.63 -7.90 -6.90
CA PHE A 24 -3.65 -7.07 -7.51
C PHE A 24 -5.04 -7.57 -7.12
N ASP A 25 -5.82 -6.70 -6.48
CA ASP A 25 -7.23 -6.95 -6.15
C ASP A 25 -8.09 -6.29 -7.22
N THR A 26 -8.71 -7.11 -8.07
CA THR A 26 -9.53 -6.63 -9.19
C THR A 26 -10.84 -6.00 -8.72
N THR A 27 -11.38 -6.43 -7.58
CA THR A 27 -12.62 -5.88 -7.01
C THR A 27 -12.40 -4.49 -6.45
N ALA A 28 -11.34 -4.31 -5.67
CA ALA A 28 -11.00 -3.02 -5.08
C ALA A 28 -10.19 -2.12 -6.02
N SER A 29 -9.75 -2.65 -7.17
CA SER A 29 -8.91 -1.94 -8.15
C SER A 29 -7.64 -1.36 -7.52
N ARG A 30 -6.89 -2.20 -6.84
CA ARG A 30 -5.67 -1.79 -6.13
C ARG A 30 -4.62 -2.88 -6.11
N ILE A 31 -3.36 -2.46 -6.05
CA ILE A 31 -2.26 -3.35 -5.70
C ILE A 31 -2.10 -3.28 -4.18
N GLU A 32 -2.17 -4.43 -3.53
CA GLU A 32 -1.92 -4.55 -2.10
C GLU A 32 -0.49 -5.00 -1.87
N MET A 33 0.18 -4.38 -0.92
CA MET A 33 1.52 -4.76 -0.52
C MET A 33 1.47 -5.42 0.85
N HIS A 34 2.08 -6.59 0.94
CA HIS A 34 2.10 -7.41 2.15
C HIS A 34 3.53 -7.81 2.49
N LEU A 35 3.80 -7.93 3.77
CA LEU A 35 5.00 -8.59 4.28
C LEU A 35 4.58 -9.91 4.89
N MET A 36 5.16 -11.00 4.39
CA MET A 36 4.82 -12.36 4.82
C MET A 36 5.95 -12.92 5.68
N ALA A 37 5.61 -13.41 6.87
CA ALA A 37 6.58 -14.08 7.73
C ALA A 37 7.07 -15.37 7.04
N ARG A 38 8.38 -15.51 6.89
CA ARG A 38 8.98 -16.70 6.26
C ARG A 38 8.93 -17.93 7.16
N GLN A 39 8.84 -17.71 8.46
CA GLN A 39 8.81 -18.73 9.50
C GLN A 39 8.05 -18.20 10.71
N ALA A 40 7.74 -19.07 11.65
CA ALA A 40 7.18 -18.62 12.93
C ALA A 40 8.21 -17.76 13.66
N LEU A 41 7.79 -16.59 14.11
CA LEU A 41 8.68 -15.64 14.79
C LEU A 41 7.88 -14.76 15.76
N THR A 42 8.58 -14.12 16.67
CA THR A 42 7.99 -13.15 17.59
C THR A 42 8.74 -11.82 17.42
N VAL A 43 7.99 -10.74 17.29
CA VAL A 43 8.51 -9.38 17.24
C VAL A 43 8.27 -8.71 18.57
N HIS A 44 9.30 -8.05 19.11
CA HIS A 44 9.26 -7.36 20.38
C HIS A 44 9.41 -5.86 20.19
N TRP A 45 8.79 -5.09 21.08
CA TRP A 45 8.99 -3.64 21.21
C TRP A 45 8.83 -3.29 22.67
N PRO A 46 9.28 -2.08 23.11
CA PRO A 46 9.06 -1.65 24.50
C PRO A 46 7.57 -1.66 24.84
N GLY A 47 7.19 -2.48 25.79
CA GLY A 47 5.80 -2.62 26.24
C GLY A 47 5.01 -3.76 25.63
N GLY A 48 5.58 -4.53 24.68
CA GLY A 48 4.81 -5.63 24.10
C GLY A 48 5.58 -6.51 23.13
N GLU A 49 4.88 -7.52 22.66
CA GLU A 49 5.37 -8.44 21.63
C GLU A 49 4.19 -8.98 20.82
N ARG A 50 4.47 -9.47 19.64
CA ARG A 50 3.50 -10.19 18.81
C ARG A 50 4.16 -11.39 18.15
N ARG A 51 3.49 -12.54 18.23
CA ARG A 51 3.87 -13.75 17.52
C ARG A 51 3.24 -13.79 16.14
N PHE A 52 4.02 -14.19 15.14
CA PHE A 52 3.58 -14.46 13.78
C PHE A 52 3.84 -15.92 13.45
N GLU A 53 2.85 -16.57 12.85
CA GLU A 53 3.03 -17.91 12.30
C GLU A 53 3.69 -17.82 10.91
N ALA A 54 4.32 -18.91 10.47
CA ALA A 54 4.85 -18.99 9.11
C ALA A 54 3.75 -18.74 8.09
N GLY A 55 3.99 -17.81 7.16
CA GLY A 55 3.00 -17.44 6.14
C GLY A 55 1.99 -16.38 6.58
N GLU A 56 2.00 -15.98 7.84
CA GLU A 56 1.14 -14.88 8.31
C GLU A 56 1.67 -13.56 7.75
N GLY A 57 0.76 -12.69 7.32
CA GLY A 57 1.10 -11.45 6.64
C GLY A 57 0.69 -10.19 7.37
N ILE A 58 1.38 -9.12 7.05
CA ILE A 58 1.01 -7.75 7.41
C ILE A 58 0.67 -7.02 6.12
N HIS A 59 -0.56 -6.52 6.01
CA HIS A 59 -0.97 -5.65 4.92
C HIS A 59 -0.42 -4.25 5.19
N THR A 60 0.56 -3.81 4.41
CA THR A 60 1.30 -2.59 4.69
C THR A 60 0.75 -1.37 3.96
N GLU A 61 0.36 -1.51 2.71
CA GLU A 61 -0.17 -0.39 1.94
C GLU A 61 -0.98 -0.84 0.74
N ASN A 62 -1.77 0.09 0.19
CA ASN A 62 -2.52 -0.07 -1.03
C ASN A 62 -2.06 0.98 -2.06
N SER A 63 -2.00 0.57 -3.32
CA SER A 63 -1.86 1.48 -4.44
C SER A 63 -3.08 1.33 -5.33
N TYR A 64 -4.02 2.25 -5.23
CA TYR A 64 -5.25 2.22 -6.02
C TYR A 64 -4.95 2.57 -7.47
N LYS A 65 -5.57 1.82 -8.38
CA LYS A 65 -5.45 2.01 -9.82
C LYS A 65 -6.75 2.57 -10.36
N TRP A 66 -6.65 3.69 -11.04
CA TRP A 66 -7.79 4.44 -11.55
C TRP A 66 -7.78 4.46 -13.07
N THR A 67 -8.96 4.31 -13.66
CA THR A 67 -9.19 4.80 -15.03
C THR A 67 -9.46 6.29 -14.94
N LEU A 68 -9.18 7.03 -16.00
CA LEU A 68 -9.49 8.47 -16.03
C LEU A 68 -10.98 8.75 -15.80
N PRO A 69 -11.92 8.04 -16.45
CA PRO A 69 -13.34 8.27 -16.19
C PRO A 69 -13.74 8.03 -14.73
N ALA A 70 -13.21 6.98 -14.10
CA ALA A 70 -13.51 6.68 -12.69
C ALA A 70 -12.95 7.75 -11.75
N PHE A 71 -11.74 8.22 -12.01
CA PHE A 71 -11.11 9.27 -11.20
C PHE A 71 -11.83 10.61 -11.36
N GLU A 72 -12.24 10.96 -12.57
CA GLU A 72 -13.01 12.18 -12.82
C GLU A 72 -14.38 12.12 -12.14
N ALA A 73 -15.04 10.96 -12.15
CA ALA A 73 -16.30 10.76 -11.43
C ALA A 73 -16.11 10.95 -9.93
N LEU A 74 -15.01 10.42 -9.36
CA LEU A 74 -14.65 10.63 -7.96
C LEU A 74 -14.51 12.13 -7.63
N LEU A 75 -13.84 12.87 -8.50
CA LEU A 75 -13.65 14.32 -8.31
C LEU A 75 -14.99 15.06 -8.33
N ARG A 76 -15.87 14.74 -9.28
CA ARG A 76 -17.22 15.34 -9.36
C ARG A 76 -18.06 15.02 -8.14
N ASP A 77 -18.04 13.77 -7.68
CA ASP A 77 -18.75 13.34 -6.48
C ASP A 77 -18.25 14.07 -5.22
N ALA A 78 -16.96 14.42 -5.19
CA ALA A 78 -16.36 15.19 -4.11
C ALA A 78 -16.61 16.70 -4.20
N GLY A 79 -17.32 17.18 -5.24
CA GLY A 79 -17.65 18.59 -5.42
C GLY A 79 -16.69 19.38 -6.29
N TRP A 80 -15.73 18.73 -6.95
CA TRP A 80 -14.84 19.38 -7.90
C TRP A 80 -15.51 19.45 -9.27
N HIS A 81 -15.22 20.54 -10.01
CA HIS A 81 -15.83 20.82 -11.30
C HIS A 81 -14.81 20.79 -12.43
N ASP A 82 -15.27 20.46 -13.62
CA ASP A 82 -14.53 20.57 -14.88
C ASP A 82 -13.11 19.99 -14.81
N PRO A 83 -12.93 18.73 -14.41
CA PRO A 83 -11.60 18.15 -14.36
C PRO A 83 -10.97 18.09 -15.75
N GLN A 84 -9.73 18.57 -15.84
CA GLN A 84 -8.91 18.48 -17.04
C GLN A 84 -7.77 17.53 -16.77
N HIS A 85 -7.32 16.81 -17.79
CA HIS A 85 -6.23 15.87 -17.64
C HIS A 85 -5.23 15.93 -18.80
N TRP A 86 -4.01 15.54 -18.48
CA TRP A 86 -2.92 15.38 -19.44
C TRP A 86 -2.27 14.03 -19.17
N THR A 87 -1.96 13.29 -20.22
CA THR A 87 -1.30 11.99 -20.14
C THR A 87 -0.01 12.03 -20.94
N ASP A 88 0.89 11.09 -20.65
CA ASP A 88 2.00 10.80 -21.52
C ASP A 88 1.53 10.04 -22.78
N GLU A 89 2.43 9.87 -23.76
CA GLU A 89 2.10 9.20 -25.02
C GLU A 89 1.59 7.77 -24.84
N ARG A 90 2.10 7.07 -23.82
CA ARG A 90 1.70 5.69 -23.50
C ARG A 90 0.50 5.61 -22.57
N GLN A 91 -0.02 6.75 -22.13
CA GLN A 91 -1.10 6.81 -21.14
C GLN A 91 -0.79 6.03 -19.86
N ALA A 92 0.48 6.02 -19.46
CA ALA A 92 0.94 5.30 -18.27
C ALA A 92 0.64 6.07 -16.98
N PHE A 93 0.53 7.39 -17.06
CA PHE A 93 0.11 8.22 -15.95
C PHE A 93 -0.66 9.44 -16.45
N ALA A 94 -1.37 10.10 -15.54
CA ALA A 94 -2.10 11.32 -15.84
C ALA A 94 -1.87 12.36 -14.76
N VAL A 95 -1.90 13.63 -15.20
CA VAL A 95 -2.02 14.78 -14.30
C VAL A 95 -3.42 15.32 -14.45
N VAL A 96 -4.12 15.54 -13.34
CA VAL A 96 -5.50 16.01 -13.34
C VAL A 96 -5.58 17.33 -12.57
N LEU A 97 -6.21 18.31 -13.18
CA LEU A 97 -6.54 19.58 -12.55
C LEU A 97 -8.05 19.67 -12.38
N ALA A 98 -8.49 19.95 -11.17
CA ALA A 98 -9.89 20.15 -10.85
C ALA A 98 -10.06 21.44 -10.04
N ALA A 99 -11.16 22.11 -10.24
CA ALA A 99 -11.48 23.37 -9.56
C ALA A 99 -12.77 23.30 -8.75
#